data_9f5f1ddcd3d830215a35e4901e5da7fc
#
_entry.id   9f5f1ddcd3d830215a35e4901e5da7fc
#
_cell.length_a   1.000
_cell.length_b   1.000
_cell.length_c   1.000
_cell.angle_alpha   90.00
_cell.angle_beta   90.00
_cell.angle_gamma   90.00
#
_symmetry.space_group_name_H-M   'P 1'
#
loop_
_entity.id
_entity.type
_entity.pdbx_description
1 polymer ?
#
loop_
_entity_poly.entity_id
_entity_poly.type
_entity_poly.pdbx_seq_one_letter_code
_entity_poly.pdbx_strand_id
1 'polypeptide(L)'
;GQKQRVALARTMVMKPKILLLDEPLSALDGVIKESIKDRIKTIAREYHLTTIIVTHDPEEALTLSDKVLIVNQGEISQYGTPEEIVFHPGNRFVEEFILNQLEIKRKNIFRLFNKTVDTQNREAVSLSADVKLREQAV
;
A
#
# COMPACT_ATOMS: atom_id res chain seq x y z
N GLY A 1 9.98 6.90 10.52
CA GLY A 1 8.70 7.14 11.20
C GLY A 1 8.68 8.35 12.12
N GLN A 2 9.55 8.44 13.14
CA GLN A 2 9.51 9.55 14.10
C GLN A 2 9.85 10.91 13.47
N LYS A 3 10.86 10.99 12.61
CA LYS A 3 11.23 12.23 11.90
C LYS A 3 10.10 12.78 11.04
N GLN A 4 9.37 11.90 10.35
CA GLN A 4 8.22 12.29 9.51
C GLN A 4 7.05 12.82 10.35
N ARG A 5 6.77 12.18 11.50
CA ARG A 5 5.73 12.67 12.45
C ARG A 5 6.07 14.05 12.99
N VAL A 6 7.33 14.29 13.34
CA VAL A 6 7.81 15.59 13.80
C VAL A 6 7.70 16.64 12.68
N ALA A 7 8.09 16.31 11.46
CA ALA A 7 7.99 17.22 10.32
C ALA A 7 6.52 17.61 10.04
N LEU A 8 5.61 16.64 10.04
CA LEU A 8 4.19 16.88 9.88
C LEU A 8 3.62 17.78 11.00
N ALA A 9 3.96 17.48 12.26
CA ALA A 9 3.52 18.29 13.40
C ALA A 9 4.01 19.75 13.32
N ARG A 10 5.27 19.96 12.92
CA ARG A 10 5.82 21.31 12.71
C ARG A 10 5.10 22.08 11.61
N THR A 11 4.75 21.43 10.51
CA THR A 11 3.97 22.03 9.42
C THR A 11 2.57 22.43 9.90
N MET A 12 1.93 21.61 10.72
CA MET A 12 0.58 21.88 11.23
C MET A 12 0.50 23.07 12.19
N VAL A 13 1.58 23.39 12.91
CA VAL A 13 1.64 24.59 13.78
C VAL A 13 1.41 25.87 12.97
N MET A 14 1.82 25.91 11.70
CA MET A 14 1.65 27.05 10.79
C MET A 14 0.20 27.22 10.28
N LYS A 15 -0.72 26.30 10.62
CA LYS A 15 -2.12 26.28 10.13
C LYS A 15 -2.22 26.46 8.60
N PRO A 16 -1.54 25.62 7.81
CA PRO A 16 -1.54 25.75 6.35
C PRO A 16 -2.95 25.48 5.79
N LYS A 17 -3.26 26.02 4.63
CA LYS A 17 -4.45 25.65 3.83
C LYS A 17 -4.14 24.53 2.84
N ILE A 18 -2.87 24.41 2.44
CA ILE A 18 -2.38 23.42 1.48
C ILE A 18 -1.23 22.66 2.14
N LEU A 19 -1.29 21.35 2.07
CA LEU A 19 -0.24 20.43 2.53
C LEU A 19 0.34 19.70 1.32
N LEU A 20 1.65 19.86 1.09
CA LEU A 20 2.37 19.13 0.05
C LEU A 20 3.25 18.07 0.70
N LEU A 21 3.05 16.82 0.31
CA LEU A 21 3.80 15.66 0.79
C LEU A 21 4.51 14.99 -0.39
N ASP A 22 5.82 14.90 -0.31
CA ASP A 22 6.65 14.23 -1.31
C ASP A 22 7.16 12.92 -0.73
N GLU A 23 6.76 11.79 -1.34
CA GLU A 23 7.10 10.41 -0.95
C GLU A 23 6.93 10.14 0.57
N PRO A 24 5.78 10.52 1.19
CA PRO A 24 5.65 10.52 2.65
C PRO A 24 5.72 9.14 3.28
N LEU A 25 5.53 8.07 2.52
CA LEU A 25 5.43 6.69 3.00
C LEU A 25 6.53 5.76 2.49
N SER A 26 7.44 6.26 1.63
CA SER A 26 8.44 5.44 0.91
C SER A 26 9.44 4.71 1.83
N ALA A 27 9.76 5.27 3.00
CA ALA A 27 10.73 4.71 3.95
C ALA A 27 10.07 3.99 5.15
N LEU A 28 8.80 3.55 5.01
CA LEU A 28 8.04 2.96 6.10
C LEU A 28 7.70 1.48 5.85
N ASP A 29 7.79 0.67 6.91
CA ASP A 29 7.32 -0.71 6.91
C ASP A 29 5.79 -0.80 6.88
N GLY A 30 5.22 -1.90 6.37
CA GLY A 30 3.81 -2.06 6.06
C GLY A 30 2.83 -1.63 7.16
N VAL A 31 3.01 -2.07 8.41
CA VAL A 31 2.11 -1.73 9.53
C VAL A 31 2.21 -0.23 9.88
N ILE A 32 3.42 0.31 9.88
CA ILE A 32 3.65 1.74 10.14
C ILE A 32 3.09 2.58 9.00
N LYS A 33 3.23 2.10 7.76
CA LYS A 33 2.70 2.75 6.56
C LYS A 33 1.19 2.96 6.65
N GLU A 34 0.43 1.93 7.00
CA GLU A 34 -1.03 2.03 7.17
C GLU A 34 -1.42 3.02 8.28
N SER A 35 -0.76 2.95 9.44
CA SER A 35 -1.01 3.89 10.53
C SER A 35 -0.75 5.36 10.13
N ILE A 36 0.25 5.63 9.29
CA ILE A 36 0.53 6.99 8.81
C ILE A 36 -0.46 7.41 7.72
N LYS A 37 -0.89 6.51 6.84
CA LYS A 37 -1.97 6.77 5.86
C LYS A 37 -3.23 7.28 6.56
N ASP A 38 -3.70 6.55 7.57
CA ASP A 38 -4.89 6.92 8.34
C ASP A 38 -4.72 8.27 9.03
N ARG A 39 -3.52 8.53 9.55
CA ARG A 39 -3.20 9.80 10.20
C ARG A 39 -3.25 10.97 9.22
N ILE A 40 -2.68 10.81 8.02
CA ILE A 40 -2.74 11.84 6.97
C ILE A 40 -4.20 12.15 6.60
N LYS A 41 -5.03 11.12 6.37
CA LYS A 41 -6.46 11.29 6.07
C LYS A 41 -7.20 12.01 7.19
N THR A 42 -6.97 11.61 8.43
CA THR A 42 -7.61 12.22 9.61
C THR A 42 -7.26 13.70 9.72
N ILE A 43 -5.98 14.04 9.62
CA ILE A 43 -5.50 15.43 9.69
C ILE A 43 -6.08 16.25 8.53
N ALA A 44 -6.04 15.73 7.30
CA ALA A 44 -6.57 16.44 6.13
C ALA A 44 -8.05 16.79 6.29
N ARG A 45 -8.85 15.86 6.84
CA ARG A 45 -10.29 16.08 7.11
C ARG A 45 -10.54 17.02 8.28
N GLU A 46 -9.85 16.80 9.41
CA GLU A 46 -10.03 17.57 10.65
C GLU A 46 -9.70 19.05 10.46
N TYR A 47 -8.66 19.33 9.70
CA TYR A 47 -8.20 20.71 9.43
C TYR A 47 -8.65 21.25 8.08
N HIS A 48 -9.49 20.53 7.34
CA HIS A 48 -9.99 20.91 6.01
C HIS A 48 -8.85 21.31 5.03
N LEU A 49 -7.79 20.50 5.00
CA LEU A 49 -6.61 20.78 4.18
C LEU A 49 -6.81 20.31 2.75
N THR A 50 -6.41 21.14 1.79
CA THR A 50 -6.12 20.66 0.45
C THR A 50 -4.75 19.97 0.49
N THR A 51 -4.72 18.65 0.23
CA THR A 51 -3.48 17.86 0.32
C THR A 51 -3.06 17.40 -1.07
N ILE A 52 -1.80 17.62 -1.40
CA ILE A 52 -1.16 17.10 -2.61
C ILE A 52 -0.10 16.10 -2.17
N ILE A 53 -0.21 14.86 -2.65
CA ILE A 53 0.74 13.78 -2.35
C ILE A 53 1.41 13.38 -3.65
N VAL A 54 2.74 13.43 -3.68
CA VAL A 54 3.56 12.87 -4.76
C VAL A 54 4.06 11.52 -4.31
N THR A 55 3.82 10.49 -5.10
CA THR A 55 4.26 9.12 -4.82
C THR A 55 4.46 8.34 -6.11
N HIS A 56 5.34 7.37 -6.10
CA HIS A 56 5.50 6.39 -7.18
C HIS A 56 4.73 5.08 -6.90
N ASP A 57 4.05 4.97 -5.75
CA ASP A 57 3.22 3.80 -5.40
C ASP A 57 1.76 4.04 -5.80
N PRO A 58 1.24 3.35 -6.84
CA PRO A 58 -0.14 3.51 -7.30
C PRO A 58 -1.17 3.20 -6.22
N GLU A 59 -0.88 2.28 -5.31
CA GLU A 59 -1.80 1.96 -4.23
C GLU A 59 -1.97 3.13 -3.26
N GLU A 60 -0.86 3.82 -2.94
CA GLU A 60 -0.95 5.03 -2.13
C GLU A 60 -1.80 6.09 -2.83
N ALA A 61 -1.54 6.35 -4.12
CA ALA A 61 -2.29 7.31 -4.90
C ALA A 61 -3.79 6.97 -4.93
N LEU A 62 -4.15 5.72 -5.22
CA LEU A 62 -5.54 5.28 -5.33
C LEU A 62 -6.28 5.20 -3.99
N THR A 63 -5.57 4.95 -2.87
CA THR A 63 -6.20 4.79 -1.56
C THR A 63 -6.24 6.06 -0.73
N LEU A 64 -5.34 7.02 -0.97
CA LEU A 64 -5.22 8.22 -0.15
C LEU A 64 -5.94 9.45 -0.74
N SER A 65 -6.23 9.48 -2.03
CA SER A 65 -6.69 10.68 -2.71
C SER A 65 -8.11 10.59 -3.24
N ASP A 66 -8.78 11.75 -3.31
CA ASP A 66 -10.07 11.92 -3.97
C ASP A 66 -9.91 12.02 -5.49
N LYS A 67 -8.75 12.51 -5.95
CA LYS A 67 -8.37 12.63 -7.36
C LYS A 67 -6.92 12.22 -7.54
N VAL A 68 -6.64 11.55 -8.64
CA VAL A 68 -5.30 11.08 -9.02
C VAL A 68 -4.89 11.76 -10.32
N LEU A 69 -3.65 12.23 -10.36
CA LEU A 69 -2.98 12.73 -11.55
C LEU A 69 -1.82 11.80 -11.89
N ILE A 70 -1.88 11.17 -13.05
CA ILE A 70 -0.79 10.31 -13.55
C ILE A 70 0.04 11.12 -14.55
N VAL A 71 1.34 11.20 -14.27
CA VAL A 71 2.32 11.88 -15.12
C VAL A 71 3.27 10.85 -15.71
N ASN A 72 3.50 10.93 -17.03
CA ASN A 72 4.44 10.08 -17.74
C ASN A 72 5.34 10.98 -18.62
N GLN A 73 6.65 10.86 -18.47
CA GLN A 73 7.65 11.62 -19.23
C GLN A 73 7.40 13.13 -19.26
N GLY A 74 6.90 13.69 -18.14
CA GLY A 74 6.60 15.10 -18.00
C GLY A 74 5.25 15.55 -18.54
N GLU A 75 4.46 14.65 -19.11
CA GLU A 75 3.12 14.91 -19.63
C GLU A 75 2.04 14.29 -18.74
N ILE A 76 0.87 14.93 -18.69
CA ILE A 76 -0.29 14.39 -17.98
C ILE A 76 -0.88 13.25 -18.81
N SER A 77 -0.79 12.02 -18.28
CA SER A 77 -1.38 10.83 -18.90
C SER A 77 -2.87 10.70 -18.60
N GLN A 78 -3.27 10.93 -17.35
CA GLN A 78 -4.67 10.92 -16.94
C GLN A 78 -4.87 11.69 -15.64
N TYR A 79 -6.05 12.28 -15.49
CA TYR A 79 -6.56 12.88 -14.25
C TYR A 79 -7.99 12.42 -14.02
N GLY A 80 -8.29 11.94 -12.80
CA GLY A 80 -9.64 11.46 -12.48
C GLY A 80 -9.75 10.97 -11.04
N THR A 81 -10.91 10.40 -10.69
CA THR A 81 -11.09 9.66 -9.45
C THR A 81 -10.32 8.33 -9.48
N PRO A 82 -10.01 7.71 -8.34
CA PRO A 82 -9.44 6.36 -8.29
C PRO A 82 -10.23 5.35 -9.13
N GLU A 83 -11.56 5.39 -9.08
CA GLU A 83 -12.45 4.52 -9.86
C GLU A 83 -12.30 4.77 -11.37
N GLU A 84 -12.27 6.03 -11.81
CA GLU A 84 -12.06 6.37 -13.23
C GLU A 84 -10.70 5.86 -13.72
N ILE A 85 -9.65 5.98 -12.91
CA ILE A 85 -8.30 5.50 -13.26
C ILE A 85 -8.27 3.97 -13.42
N VAL A 86 -8.93 3.24 -12.50
CA VAL A 86 -8.90 1.77 -12.47
C VAL A 86 -9.82 1.16 -13.53
N PHE A 87 -11.04 1.67 -13.69
CA PHE A 87 -12.05 1.06 -14.55
C PHE A 87 -12.10 1.67 -15.96
N HIS A 88 -11.58 2.87 -16.15
CA HIS A 88 -11.57 3.59 -17.42
C HIS A 88 -10.20 4.21 -17.69
N PRO A 89 -9.13 3.39 -17.84
CA PRO A 89 -7.79 3.90 -18.14
C PRO A 89 -7.79 4.66 -19.46
N GLY A 90 -7.24 5.88 -19.44
CA GLY A 90 -7.28 6.79 -20.58
C GLY A 90 -6.33 6.39 -21.73
N ASN A 91 -5.32 5.57 -21.43
CA ASN A 91 -4.37 5.06 -22.43
C ASN A 91 -3.69 3.77 -21.93
N ARG A 92 -2.96 3.12 -22.85
CA ARG A 92 -2.27 1.85 -22.58
C ARG A 92 -1.24 1.95 -21.46
N PHE A 93 -0.55 3.07 -21.33
CA PHE A 93 0.41 3.27 -20.24
C PHE A 93 -0.26 3.20 -18.86
N VAL A 94 -1.40 3.88 -18.69
CA VAL A 94 -2.17 3.87 -17.43
C VAL A 94 -2.68 2.46 -17.14
N GLU A 95 -3.22 1.78 -18.15
CA GLU A 95 -3.71 0.40 -18.02
C GLU A 95 -2.60 -0.56 -17.55
N GLU A 96 -1.46 -0.57 -18.25
CA GLU A 96 -0.32 -1.42 -17.92
C GLU A 96 0.27 -1.07 -16.54
N PHE A 97 0.34 0.21 -16.19
CA PHE A 97 0.83 0.68 -14.90
C PHE A 97 -0.03 0.16 -13.74
N ILE A 98 -1.35 0.22 -13.86
CA ILE A 98 -2.28 -0.28 -12.84
C ILE A 98 -2.27 -1.82 -12.79
N LEU A 99 -2.34 -2.50 -13.95
CA LEU A 99 -2.37 -3.96 -14.03
C LEU A 99 -1.09 -4.59 -13.46
N ASN A 100 0.08 -4.06 -13.78
CA ASN A 100 1.36 -4.56 -13.28
C ASN A 100 1.42 -4.52 -11.75
N GLN A 101 0.91 -3.48 -11.12
CA GLN A 101 0.89 -3.37 -9.66
C GLN A 101 -0.08 -4.37 -9.02
N LEU A 102 -1.26 -4.55 -9.60
CA LEU A 102 -2.24 -5.55 -9.14
C LEU A 102 -1.71 -6.98 -9.29
N GLU A 103 -1.04 -7.29 -10.40
CA GLU A 103 -0.43 -8.62 -10.63
C GLU A 103 0.71 -8.92 -9.66
N ILE A 104 1.59 -7.96 -9.38
CA ILE A 104 2.67 -8.13 -8.41
C ILE A 104 2.09 -8.46 -7.03
N LYS A 105 1.05 -7.76 -6.60
CA LYS A 105 0.38 -8.03 -5.33
C LYS A 105 -0.30 -9.38 -5.30
N ARG A 106 -1.03 -9.75 -6.35
CA ARG A 106 -1.64 -11.07 -6.50
C ARG A 106 -0.60 -12.18 -6.40
N LYS A 107 0.52 -12.06 -7.11
CA LYS A 107 1.63 -13.03 -7.04
C LYS A 107 2.24 -13.13 -5.64
N ASN A 108 2.40 -12.00 -4.94
CA ASN A 108 2.93 -11.99 -3.58
C ASN A 108 1.97 -12.65 -2.58
N ILE A 109 0.68 -12.39 -2.69
CA ILE A 109 -0.37 -13.04 -1.88
C ILE A 109 -0.35 -14.56 -2.12
N PHE A 110 -0.35 -15.01 -3.37
CA PHE A 110 -0.27 -16.44 -3.70
C PHE A 110 0.98 -17.12 -3.13
N ARG A 111 2.14 -16.45 -3.18
CA ARG A 111 3.37 -16.98 -2.57
C ARG A 111 3.27 -17.11 -1.05
N LEU A 112 2.59 -16.20 -0.37
CA LEU A 112 2.36 -16.28 1.07
C LEU A 112 1.44 -17.47 1.42
N PHE A 113 0.34 -17.65 0.69
CA PHE A 113 -0.57 -18.79 0.90
C PHE A 113 0.12 -20.13 0.63
N ASN A 114 0.88 -20.26 -0.45
CA ASN A 114 1.60 -21.50 -0.75
C ASN A 114 2.67 -21.82 0.30
N LYS A 115 3.40 -20.82 0.82
CA LYS A 115 4.33 -21.04 1.94
C LYS A 115 3.62 -21.53 3.20
N THR A 116 2.45 -21.00 3.52
CA THR A 116 1.67 -21.39 4.71
C THR A 116 1.16 -22.82 4.57
N VAL A 117 0.69 -23.22 3.39
CA VAL A 117 0.24 -24.60 3.10
C VAL A 117 1.40 -25.61 3.21
N ASP A 118 2.57 -25.28 2.66
CA ASP A 118 3.74 -26.15 2.76
C ASP A 118 4.25 -26.31 4.21
N THR A 119 4.13 -25.27 5.04
CA THR A 119 4.51 -25.33 6.45
C THR A 119 3.54 -26.21 7.23
N GLN A 120 2.23 -26.06 7.02
CA GLN A 120 1.19 -26.90 7.67
C GLN A 120 1.29 -28.36 7.24
N ASN A 121 1.57 -28.65 5.96
CA ASN A 121 1.78 -30.02 5.49
C ASN A 121 3.04 -30.66 6.09
N ARG A 122 4.13 -29.91 6.30
CA ARG A 122 5.34 -30.41 6.96
C ARG A 122 5.12 -30.73 8.43
N GLU A 123 4.37 -29.89 9.15
CA GLU A 123 4.00 -30.14 10.55
C GLU A 123 3.05 -31.34 10.68
N ALA A 124 2.07 -31.48 9.79
CA ALA A 124 1.15 -32.63 9.77
C ALA A 124 1.89 -33.95 9.47
N VAL A 125 2.89 -33.95 8.57
CA VAL A 125 3.69 -35.13 8.26
C VAL A 125 4.62 -35.48 9.43
N SER A 126 5.21 -34.50 10.13
CA SER A 126 6.06 -34.76 11.31
C SER A 126 5.25 -35.33 12.48
N LEU A 127 4.07 -34.77 12.74
CA LEU A 127 3.13 -35.28 13.77
C LEU A 127 2.66 -36.72 13.48
N SER A 128 2.39 -37.08 12.23
CA SER A 128 1.99 -38.41 11.83
C SER A 128 3.13 -39.46 11.95
N ALA A 129 4.38 -39.03 11.74
CA ALA A 129 5.56 -39.87 11.94
C ALA A 129 5.82 -40.14 13.43
N ASP A 130 5.67 -39.15 14.30
CA ASP A 130 5.85 -39.31 15.74
C ASP A 130 4.76 -40.20 16.39
N VAL A 131 3.53 -40.15 15.88
CA VAL A 131 2.46 -41.05 16.33
C VAL A 131 2.74 -42.52 15.97
N LYS A 132 3.19 -42.78 14.72
CA LYS A 132 3.54 -44.14 14.27
C LYS A 132 4.73 -44.74 15.02
N LEU A 133 5.70 -43.95 15.42
CA LEU A 133 6.84 -44.42 16.23
C LEU A 133 6.45 -44.77 17.66
N ARG A 134 5.44 -44.13 18.23
CA ARG A 134 4.90 -44.46 19.58
C ARG A 134 4.06 -45.73 19.60
N GLU A 135 3.35 -46.04 18.52
CA GLU A 135 2.54 -47.29 18.43
C GLU A 135 3.39 -48.54 18.19
N GLN A 136 4.63 -48.42 17.70
CA GLN A 136 5.56 -49.56 17.54
C GLN A 136 6.45 -49.84 18.75
N ALA A 137 6.38 -48.99 19.79
CA ALA A 137 7.19 -49.10 21.01
C ALA A 137 6.42 -49.70 22.22
N VAL A 138 5.21 -50.27 22.00
CA VAL A 138 4.39 -51.04 22.93
C VAL A 138 4.28 -52.46 22.37
#